data_1430c4af90dde5bbd187ce7796b78715
#
_entry.id   1430c4af90dde5bbd187ce7796b78715
#
_cell.length_a   1.000
_cell.length_b   1.000
_cell.length_c   1.000
_cell.angle_alpha   90.00
_cell.angle_beta   90.00
_cell.angle_gamma   90.00
#
_symmetry.space_group_name_H-M   'P 1'
#
loop_
_entity.id
_entity.type
_entity.pdbx_description
1 polymer ?
#
loop_
_entity_poly.entity_id
_entity_poly.type
_entity_poly.pdbx_seq_one_letter_code
_entity_poly.pdbx_strand_id
1 'polypeptide(L)'
;MSGATLATVAMIGRLARRVLQAARRKSAGRTRLANIAHLLTGNFLGSLLALVAFTLSARALGVTNYGELALIIAFTRVVERVVSFQSWQPIIKYAAGMNASEGHENLRVLMKFGLLIDVGAAVSAWVVAIGAALLIAPVFGWSTQIVHLLVLYSSVLLFQISGVPVAVQRMAGNFRLLAYGQLLNAVLRVLLCLLGVLLNGDLAYFTAVWAGTQILGSLALLTLTMRALHRQGVHNVLGAPLAGITRRFPGIWNFAWSSNISLTLRASAQELDTLLVGWLADPASAGLYQIAKRIGRVGQQVGPQVQNVLYPDVARLWAKGSIEEFKRVIFQTEAMLLCFGVICVLVVAVLIRPLLSWTAGPEFIGAASLVIVQMVAVTFVLSGSAARSALLAMGRQREVLRIVVVATAAFHVTALLLIPRIGAMGGNIAHIVLGILWAFGLALSLRQALKTAHHPDRQTPPADALNQASLAPSKAI
;
A
#
# COMPACT_ATOMS: atom_id res chain seq x y z
N MET A 1 -4.04 -59.73 25.26
CA MET A 1 -3.67 -58.93 24.06
C MET A 1 -2.32 -58.30 24.31
N SER A 2 -1.32 -58.67 23.48
CA SER A 2 0.11 -58.36 23.68
C SER A 2 0.38 -56.85 23.54
N GLY A 3 1.26 -56.31 24.39
CA GLY A 3 1.68 -54.89 24.35
C GLY A 3 2.26 -54.42 22.99
N ALA A 4 2.65 -55.35 22.14
CA ALA A 4 3.10 -55.10 20.76
C ALA A 4 1.98 -54.59 19.84
N THR A 5 0.75 -55.08 19.99
CA THR A 5 -0.42 -54.67 19.20
C THR A 5 -0.85 -53.22 19.54
N LEU A 6 -0.78 -52.83 20.82
CA LEU A 6 -1.09 -51.47 21.25
C LEU A 6 -0.03 -50.44 20.77
N ALA A 7 1.25 -50.82 20.75
CA ALA A 7 2.33 -49.99 20.25
C ALA A 7 2.23 -49.79 18.71
N THR A 8 1.84 -50.83 17.97
CA THR A 8 1.65 -50.73 16.52
C THR A 8 0.46 -49.86 16.14
N VAL A 9 -0.66 -49.95 16.83
CA VAL A 9 -1.84 -49.10 16.62
C VAL A 9 -1.54 -47.65 16.97
N ALA A 10 -0.77 -47.38 18.03
CA ALA A 10 -0.33 -46.01 18.38
C ALA A 10 0.66 -45.42 17.39
N MET A 11 1.49 -46.27 16.77
CA MET A 11 2.45 -45.84 15.73
C MET A 11 1.73 -45.51 14.42
N ILE A 12 0.78 -46.33 14.00
CA ILE A 12 -0.06 -46.11 12.81
C ILE A 12 -0.88 -44.82 13.01
N GLY A 13 -1.46 -44.60 14.18
CA GLY A 13 -2.20 -43.37 14.50
C GLY A 13 -1.32 -42.11 14.48
N ARG A 14 -0.04 -42.20 14.87
CA ARG A 14 0.95 -41.11 14.76
C ARG A 14 1.36 -40.86 13.31
N LEU A 15 1.57 -41.89 12.52
CA LEU A 15 1.88 -41.75 11.10
C LEU A 15 0.71 -41.15 10.32
N ALA A 16 -0.50 -41.63 10.53
CA ALA A 16 -1.71 -41.09 9.92
C ALA A 16 -1.93 -39.60 10.27
N ARG A 17 -1.71 -39.20 11.52
CA ARG A 17 -1.75 -37.78 11.95
C ARG A 17 -0.66 -36.96 11.26
N ARG A 18 0.57 -37.45 11.13
CA ARG A 18 1.65 -36.79 10.41
C ARG A 18 1.35 -36.61 8.93
N VAL A 19 0.82 -37.63 8.26
CA VAL A 19 0.42 -37.57 6.85
C VAL A 19 -0.74 -36.59 6.64
N LEU A 20 -1.77 -36.63 7.50
CA LEU A 20 -2.88 -35.67 7.48
C LEU A 20 -2.42 -34.23 7.76
N GLN A 21 -1.49 -34.03 8.69
CA GLN A 21 -0.90 -32.72 8.96
C GLN A 21 -0.05 -32.23 7.79
N ALA A 22 0.73 -33.10 7.15
CA ALA A 22 1.51 -32.77 5.96
C ALA A 22 0.61 -32.44 4.77
N ALA A 23 -0.46 -33.19 4.54
CA ALA A 23 -1.47 -32.94 3.51
C ALA A 23 -2.22 -31.61 3.76
N ARG A 24 -2.61 -31.33 5.01
CA ARG A 24 -3.21 -30.04 5.42
C ARG A 24 -2.23 -28.87 5.24
N ARG A 25 -0.94 -29.03 5.55
CA ARG A 25 0.09 -27.99 5.31
C ARG A 25 0.29 -27.73 3.82
N LYS A 26 0.28 -28.77 2.98
CA LYS A 26 0.42 -28.65 1.51
C LYS A 26 -0.81 -27.98 0.89
N SER A 27 -2.02 -28.32 1.36
CA SER A 27 -3.29 -27.68 0.99
C SER A 27 -3.32 -26.20 1.43
N ALA A 28 -2.95 -25.90 2.67
CA ALA A 28 -2.91 -24.52 3.19
C ALA A 28 -1.89 -23.64 2.44
N GLY A 29 -0.72 -24.22 2.06
CA GLY A 29 0.26 -23.52 1.23
C GLY A 29 -0.27 -23.19 -0.16
N ARG A 30 -0.95 -24.15 -0.82
CA ARG A 30 -1.55 -23.96 -2.14
C ARG A 30 -2.67 -22.91 -2.12
N THR A 31 -3.51 -22.92 -1.09
CA THR A 31 -4.56 -21.90 -0.91
C THR A 31 -3.99 -20.51 -0.66
N ARG A 32 -2.91 -20.40 0.13
CA ARG A 32 -2.21 -19.12 0.36
C ARG A 32 -1.61 -18.59 -0.94
N LEU A 33 -0.95 -19.46 -1.72
CA LEU A 33 -0.37 -19.06 -3.01
C LEU A 33 -1.44 -18.59 -3.99
N ALA A 34 -2.57 -19.30 -4.07
CA ALA A 34 -3.71 -18.91 -4.90
C ALA A 34 -4.31 -17.57 -4.47
N ASN A 35 -4.47 -17.33 -3.17
CA ASN A 35 -4.96 -16.06 -2.65
C ASN A 35 -4.02 -14.90 -2.96
N ILE A 36 -2.71 -15.11 -2.84
CA ILE A 36 -1.70 -14.12 -3.24
C ILE A 36 -1.81 -13.86 -4.75
N ALA A 37 -1.86 -14.89 -5.58
CA ALA A 37 -2.00 -14.73 -7.02
C ALA A 37 -3.26 -13.93 -7.41
N HIS A 38 -4.40 -14.20 -6.78
CA HIS A 38 -5.63 -13.43 -7.02
C HIS A 38 -5.51 -11.95 -6.63
N LEU A 39 -4.88 -11.65 -5.47
CA LEU A 39 -4.63 -10.26 -5.08
C LEU A 39 -3.70 -9.55 -6.06
N LEU A 40 -2.64 -10.23 -6.51
CA LEU A 40 -1.68 -9.67 -7.45
C LEU A 40 -2.33 -9.37 -8.80
N THR A 41 -3.05 -10.34 -9.34
CA THR A 41 -3.77 -10.19 -10.62
C THR A 41 -4.83 -9.10 -10.50
N GLY A 42 -5.61 -9.09 -9.42
CA GLY A 42 -6.64 -8.07 -9.20
C GLY A 42 -6.05 -6.66 -9.06
N ASN A 43 -4.96 -6.50 -8.32
CA ASN A 43 -4.29 -5.21 -8.16
C ASN A 43 -3.66 -4.73 -9.48
N PHE A 44 -3.04 -5.62 -10.24
CA PHE A 44 -2.41 -5.28 -11.52
C PHE A 44 -3.47 -4.88 -12.55
N LEU A 45 -4.50 -5.68 -12.75
CA LEU A 45 -5.63 -5.36 -13.65
C LEU A 45 -6.35 -4.10 -13.20
N GLY A 46 -6.59 -3.93 -11.89
CA GLY A 46 -7.18 -2.71 -11.33
C GLY A 46 -6.36 -1.47 -11.64
N SER A 47 -5.03 -1.57 -11.60
CA SER A 47 -4.13 -0.45 -11.93
C SER A 47 -4.12 -0.13 -13.44
N LEU A 48 -4.19 -1.15 -14.28
CA LEU A 48 -4.35 -0.94 -15.74
C LEU A 48 -5.68 -0.27 -16.07
N LEU A 49 -6.79 -0.74 -15.49
CA LEU A 49 -8.10 -0.12 -15.68
C LEU A 49 -8.14 1.31 -15.11
N ALA A 50 -7.48 1.56 -13.98
CA ALA A 50 -7.34 2.91 -13.46
C ALA A 50 -6.55 3.82 -14.42
N LEU A 51 -5.50 3.30 -15.06
CA LEU A 51 -4.77 4.04 -16.09
C LEU A 51 -5.67 4.35 -17.28
N VAL A 52 -6.47 3.38 -17.77
CA VAL A 52 -7.46 3.60 -18.85
C VAL A 52 -8.47 4.67 -18.45
N ALA A 53 -9.05 4.60 -17.23
CA ALA A 53 -9.99 5.62 -16.77
C ALA A 53 -9.38 7.02 -16.72
N PHE A 54 -8.11 7.12 -16.29
CA PHE A 54 -7.38 8.39 -16.27
C PHE A 54 -7.11 8.92 -17.68
N THR A 55 -6.70 8.06 -18.62
CA THR A 55 -6.47 8.50 -20.01
C THR A 55 -7.75 8.91 -20.73
N LEU A 56 -8.88 8.24 -20.48
CA LEU A 56 -10.19 8.66 -20.98
C LEU A 56 -10.60 10.03 -20.39
N SER A 57 -10.40 10.23 -19.09
CA SER A 57 -10.67 11.53 -18.45
C SER A 57 -9.75 12.62 -19.02
N ALA A 58 -8.45 12.31 -19.23
CA ALA A 58 -7.51 13.24 -19.83
C ALA A 58 -7.93 13.66 -21.24
N ARG A 59 -8.30 12.69 -22.07
CA ARG A 59 -8.75 12.93 -23.44
C ARG A 59 -10.00 13.83 -23.54
N ALA A 60 -10.96 13.65 -22.61
CA ALA A 60 -12.17 14.44 -22.60
C ALA A 60 -11.97 15.85 -22.06
N LEU A 61 -11.12 16.01 -21.06
CA LEU A 61 -10.96 17.28 -20.34
C LEU A 61 -9.87 18.19 -20.89
N GLY A 62 -8.91 17.66 -21.67
CA GLY A 62 -7.69 18.38 -22.03
C GLY A 62 -6.74 18.55 -20.83
N VAL A 63 -5.56 19.13 -21.07
CA VAL A 63 -4.46 19.12 -20.10
C VAL A 63 -4.81 19.90 -18.84
N THR A 64 -5.40 21.10 -18.96
CA THR A 64 -5.68 21.97 -17.81
C THR A 64 -6.77 21.42 -16.90
N ASN A 65 -7.96 21.12 -17.44
CA ASN A 65 -9.07 20.57 -16.61
C ASN A 65 -8.74 19.19 -16.04
N TYR A 66 -7.97 18.37 -16.78
CA TYR A 66 -7.45 17.12 -16.23
C TYR A 66 -6.47 17.37 -15.08
N GLY A 67 -5.65 18.38 -15.17
CA GLY A 67 -4.77 18.83 -14.10
C GLY A 67 -5.54 19.25 -12.86
N GLU A 68 -6.63 20.01 -13.03
CA GLU A 68 -7.54 20.39 -11.93
C GLU A 68 -8.18 19.15 -11.28
N LEU A 69 -8.67 18.20 -12.07
CA LEU A 69 -9.16 16.91 -11.56
C LEU A 69 -8.09 16.17 -10.77
N ALA A 70 -6.85 16.15 -11.29
CA ALA A 70 -5.72 15.51 -10.61
C ALA A 70 -5.39 16.16 -9.27
N LEU A 71 -5.46 17.50 -9.19
CA LEU A 71 -5.26 18.26 -7.96
C LEU A 71 -6.36 18.01 -6.94
N ILE A 72 -7.64 18.00 -7.36
CA ILE A 72 -8.79 17.67 -6.49
C ILE A 72 -8.60 16.28 -5.85
N ILE A 73 -8.25 15.28 -6.68
CA ILE A 73 -8.02 13.91 -6.21
C ILE A 73 -6.79 13.85 -5.30
N ALA A 74 -5.67 14.52 -5.66
CA ALA A 74 -4.44 14.50 -4.87
C ALA A 74 -4.63 15.17 -3.52
N PHE A 75 -5.30 16.33 -3.46
CA PHE A 75 -5.63 17.03 -2.22
C PHE A 75 -6.41 16.13 -1.26
N THR A 76 -7.50 15.54 -1.74
CA THR A 76 -8.35 14.67 -0.91
C THR A 76 -7.57 13.45 -0.40
N ARG A 77 -6.69 12.88 -1.22
CA ARG A 77 -5.80 11.78 -0.81
C ARG A 77 -4.77 12.19 0.23
N VAL A 78 -4.20 13.37 0.13
CA VAL A 78 -3.27 13.89 1.15
C VAL A 78 -3.98 14.00 2.49
N VAL A 79 -5.17 14.62 2.51
CA VAL A 79 -5.95 14.74 3.74
C VAL A 79 -6.33 13.35 4.28
N GLU A 80 -6.78 12.43 3.43
CA GLU A 80 -7.04 11.05 3.80
C GLU A 80 -5.83 10.41 4.48
N ARG A 81 -4.64 10.50 3.87
CA ARG A 81 -3.43 9.87 4.39
C ARG A 81 -2.95 10.46 5.72
N VAL A 82 -3.16 11.75 5.94
CA VAL A 82 -2.75 12.45 7.16
C VAL A 82 -3.72 12.20 8.31
N VAL A 83 -5.02 12.21 8.02
CA VAL A 83 -6.07 12.20 9.05
C VAL A 83 -6.67 10.81 9.26
N SER A 84 -6.72 9.95 8.21
CA SER A 84 -7.38 8.64 8.33
C SER A 84 -6.66 7.74 9.32
N PHE A 85 -7.46 6.98 10.07
CA PHE A 85 -6.99 6.01 11.03
C PHE A 85 -7.20 4.60 10.46
N GLN A 86 -6.17 3.75 10.51
CA GLN A 86 -6.25 2.39 9.98
C GLN A 86 -6.55 1.39 11.09
N SER A 87 -7.82 1.16 11.38
CA SER A 87 -8.29 0.27 12.44
C SER A 87 -8.03 -1.22 12.18
N TRP A 88 -7.72 -1.63 10.95
CA TRP A 88 -7.57 -3.04 10.60
C TRP A 88 -6.43 -3.77 11.34
N GLN A 89 -5.34 -3.07 11.68
CA GLN A 89 -4.19 -3.69 12.36
C GLN A 89 -4.52 -4.09 13.80
N PRO A 90 -5.03 -3.18 14.67
CA PRO A 90 -5.45 -3.58 16.00
C PRO A 90 -6.56 -4.64 15.97
N ILE A 91 -7.51 -4.55 15.04
CA ILE A 91 -8.57 -5.57 14.91
C ILE A 91 -7.96 -6.95 14.67
N ILE A 92 -7.09 -7.10 13.67
CA ILE A 92 -6.48 -8.42 13.37
C ILE A 92 -5.62 -8.91 14.54
N LYS A 93 -4.82 -8.02 15.15
CA LYS A 93 -3.94 -8.40 16.27
C LYS A 93 -4.74 -8.97 17.45
N TYR A 94 -5.76 -8.26 17.88
CA TYR A 94 -6.53 -8.67 19.08
C TYR A 94 -7.52 -9.79 18.76
N ALA A 95 -8.09 -9.84 17.56
CA ALA A 95 -8.94 -10.96 17.15
C ALA A 95 -8.18 -12.28 17.07
N ALA A 96 -6.92 -12.27 16.65
CA ALA A 96 -6.08 -13.47 16.57
C ALA A 96 -5.78 -14.12 17.94
N GLY A 97 -5.86 -13.36 19.03
CA GLY A 97 -5.66 -13.84 20.40
C GLY A 97 -6.92 -14.29 21.14
N MET A 98 -8.10 -14.25 20.49
CA MET A 98 -9.37 -14.61 21.14
C MET A 98 -9.59 -16.12 21.22
N ASN A 99 -10.08 -16.58 22.37
CA ASN A 99 -10.52 -17.97 22.57
C ASN A 99 -11.92 -18.20 21.97
N ALA A 100 -12.18 -19.43 21.51
CA ALA A 100 -13.43 -19.77 20.82
C ALA A 100 -14.70 -19.58 21.69
N SER A 101 -14.61 -19.68 23.02
CA SER A 101 -15.74 -19.58 23.95
C SER A 101 -16.24 -18.15 24.20
N GLU A 102 -15.36 -17.14 24.12
CA GLU A 102 -15.71 -15.73 24.33
C GLU A 102 -15.72 -14.91 23.01
N GLY A 103 -15.48 -15.59 21.87
CA GLY A 103 -15.11 -14.99 20.61
C GLY A 103 -16.14 -14.03 20.02
N HIS A 104 -17.45 -14.35 20.06
CA HIS A 104 -18.47 -13.54 19.37
C HIS A 104 -18.72 -12.19 20.08
N GLU A 105 -18.79 -12.16 21.39
CA GLU A 105 -19.02 -10.92 22.17
C GLU A 105 -17.82 -9.98 22.04
N ASN A 106 -16.62 -10.50 22.27
CA ASN A 106 -15.39 -9.73 22.17
C ASN A 106 -15.14 -9.24 20.74
N LEU A 107 -15.48 -10.06 19.75
CA LEU A 107 -15.39 -9.68 18.34
C LEU A 107 -16.37 -8.54 18.00
N ARG A 108 -17.62 -8.58 18.51
CA ARG A 108 -18.60 -7.50 18.35
C ARG A 108 -18.06 -6.17 18.91
N VAL A 109 -17.52 -6.21 20.12
CA VAL A 109 -16.94 -5.02 20.78
C VAL A 109 -15.76 -4.47 19.96
N LEU A 110 -14.88 -5.34 19.49
CA LEU A 110 -13.72 -4.96 18.68
C LEU A 110 -14.12 -4.39 17.32
N MET A 111 -15.14 -4.96 16.65
CA MET A 111 -15.69 -4.43 15.40
C MET A 111 -16.34 -3.06 15.60
N LYS A 112 -17.14 -2.87 16.67
CA LYS A 112 -17.72 -1.57 17.00
C LYS A 112 -16.64 -0.52 17.25
N PHE A 113 -15.62 -0.87 18.03
CA PHE A 113 -14.47 0.01 18.27
C PHE A 113 -13.80 0.45 16.96
N GLY A 114 -13.51 -0.52 16.08
CA GLY A 114 -12.93 -0.23 14.77
C GLY A 114 -13.81 0.66 13.91
N LEU A 115 -15.14 0.38 13.85
CA LEU A 115 -16.08 1.20 13.08
C LEU A 115 -16.16 2.64 13.61
N LEU A 116 -16.20 2.83 14.92
CA LEU A 116 -16.27 4.18 15.50
C LEU A 116 -14.99 4.98 15.23
N ILE A 117 -13.83 4.33 15.29
CA ILE A 117 -12.56 4.96 14.92
C ILE A 117 -12.56 5.32 13.43
N ASP A 118 -12.95 4.38 12.56
CA ASP A 118 -13.00 4.62 11.12
C ASP A 118 -13.96 5.76 10.77
N VAL A 119 -15.18 5.77 11.37
CA VAL A 119 -16.17 6.85 11.17
C VAL A 119 -15.66 8.18 11.73
N GLY A 120 -15.11 8.17 12.94
CA GLY A 120 -14.54 9.37 13.55
C GLY A 120 -13.41 9.96 12.71
N ALA A 121 -12.52 9.12 12.20
CA ALA A 121 -11.45 9.54 11.30
C ALA A 121 -12.00 10.05 9.95
N ALA A 122 -13.02 9.40 9.38
CA ALA A 122 -13.67 9.80 8.14
C ALA A 122 -14.31 11.20 8.25
N VAL A 123 -15.07 11.44 9.32
CA VAL A 123 -15.69 12.75 9.60
C VAL A 123 -14.60 13.81 9.85
N SER A 124 -13.59 13.50 10.66
CA SER A 124 -12.47 14.41 10.90
C SER A 124 -11.73 14.76 9.62
N ALA A 125 -11.47 13.78 8.76
CA ALA A 125 -10.82 13.98 7.46
C ALA A 125 -11.67 14.88 6.55
N TRP A 126 -12.97 14.66 6.51
CA TRP A 126 -13.89 15.51 5.74
C TRP A 126 -13.92 16.96 6.22
N VAL A 127 -14.03 17.18 7.53
CA VAL A 127 -14.01 18.53 8.13
C VAL A 127 -12.66 19.22 7.86
N VAL A 128 -11.55 18.50 8.06
CA VAL A 128 -10.21 19.02 7.76
C VAL A 128 -10.06 19.33 6.27
N ALA A 129 -10.60 18.47 5.38
CA ALA A 129 -10.53 18.72 3.93
C ALA A 129 -11.27 20.00 3.54
N ILE A 130 -12.47 20.23 4.07
CA ILE A 130 -13.22 21.47 3.80
C ILE A 130 -12.47 22.67 4.37
N GLY A 131 -12.06 22.63 5.63
CA GLY A 131 -11.33 23.74 6.27
C GLY A 131 -10.03 24.06 5.54
N ALA A 132 -9.25 23.02 5.18
CA ALA A 132 -8.01 23.19 4.43
C ALA A 132 -8.28 23.71 3.00
N ALA A 133 -9.33 23.25 2.32
CA ALA A 133 -9.70 23.74 1.00
C ALA A 133 -9.97 25.25 1.01
N LEU A 134 -10.76 25.73 1.98
CA LEU A 134 -11.09 27.15 2.11
C LEU A 134 -9.88 28.00 2.48
N LEU A 135 -8.98 27.50 3.34
CA LEU A 135 -7.78 28.22 3.77
C LEU A 135 -6.70 28.24 2.68
N ILE A 136 -6.54 27.16 1.92
CA ILE A 136 -5.46 26.99 0.95
C ILE A 136 -5.85 27.54 -0.43
N ALA A 137 -7.14 27.58 -0.78
CA ALA A 137 -7.62 28.04 -2.08
C ALA A 137 -7.03 29.42 -2.51
N PRO A 138 -6.99 30.45 -1.66
CA PRO A 138 -6.40 31.73 -2.05
C PRO A 138 -4.89 31.63 -2.29
N VAL A 139 -4.18 30.80 -1.54
CA VAL A 139 -2.72 30.59 -1.69
C VAL A 139 -2.39 29.89 -3.01
N PHE A 140 -3.24 28.95 -3.44
CA PHE A 140 -3.09 28.19 -4.68
C PHE A 140 -3.71 28.90 -5.88
N GLY A 141 -4.36 30.04 -5.71
CA GLY A 141 -5.07 30.74 -6.77
C GLY A 141 -6.22 29.94 -7.39
N TRP A 142 -6.85 29.04 -6.61
CA TRP A 142 -7.93 28.19 -7.12
C TRP A 142 -9.21 28.99 -7.38
N SER A 143 -9.85 28.74 -8.53
CA SER A 143 -11.14 29.31 -8.86
C SER A 143 -12.24 28.80 -7.92
N THR A 144 -13.31 29.57 -7.77
CA THR A 144 -14.50 29.18 -7.00
C THR A 144 -15.07 27.83 -7.48
N GLN A 145 -15.01 27.55 -8.78
CA GLN A 145 -15.44 26.28 -9.35
C GLN A 145 -14.61 25.10 -8.83
N ILE A 146 -13.27 25.23 -8.81
CA ILE A 146 -12.38 24.18 -8.29
C ILE A 146 -12.67 23.93 -6.81
N VAL A 147 -12.87 24.98 -6.01
CA VAL A 147 -13.19 24.85 -4.59
C VAL A 147 -14.52 24.12 -4.37
N HIS A 148 -15.57 24.45 -5.14
CA HIS A 148 -16.84 23.74 -5.08
C HIS A 148 -16.70 22.25 -5.42
N LEU A 149 -15.97 21.92 -6.51
CA LEU A 149 -15.74 20.54 -6.92
C LEU A 149 -14.87 19.79 -5.90
N LEU A 150 -13.91 20.45 -5.26
CA LEU A 150 -13.08 19.90 -4.21
C LEU A 150 -13.90 19.58 -2.95
N VAL A 151 -14.78 20.48 -2.53
CA VAL A 151 -15.69 20.25 -1.40
C VAL A 151 -16.63 19.08 -1.72
N LEU A 152 -17.19 19.03 -2.93
CA LEU A 152 -18.03 17.93 -3.40
C LEU A 152 -17.24 16.60 -3.39
N TYR A 153 -16.03 16.59 -3.96
CA TYR A 153 -15.21 15.39 -4.01
C TYR A 153 -14.76 14.93 -2.62
N SER A 154 -14.52 15.86 -1.68
CA SER A 154 -14.14 15.56 -0.30
C SER A 154 -15.19 14.73 0.44
N SER A 155 -16.46 14.73 -0.03
CA SER A 155 -17.51 13.85 0.51
C SER A 155 -17.14 12.36 0.45
N VAL A 156 -16.26 11.97 -0.46
CA VAL A 156 -15.70 10.61 -0.54
C VAL A 156 -15.10 10.16 0.79
N LEU A 157 -14.49 11.10 1.54
CA LEU A 157 -13.86 10.81 2.82
C LEU A 157 -14.84 10.26 3.87
N LEU A 158 -16.10 10.74 3.86
CA LEU A 158 -17.15 10.24 4.76
C LEU A 158 -17.45 8.75 4.58
N PHE A 159 -17.23 8.24 3.38
CA PHE A 159 -17.49 6.85 3.03
C PHE A 159 -16.24 5.98 3.06
N GLN A 160 -15.07 6.53 3.43
CA GLN A 160 -13.79 5.82 3.48
C GLN A 160 -13.66 4.97 4.75
N ILE A 161 -14.68 4.17 5.05
CA ILE A 161 -14.74 3.23 6.17
C ILE A 161 -14.15 1.90 5.69
N SER A 162 -12.82 1.76 5.73
CA SER A 162 -12.14 0.61 5.14
C SER A 162 -11.46 -0.32 6.15
N GLY A 163 -11.20 0.14 7.37
CA GLY A 163 -10.43 -0.63 8.34
C GLY A 163 -11.11 -1.93 8.78
N VAL A 164 -12.35 -1.84 9.26
CA VAL A 164 -13.14 -3.03 9.63
C VAL A 164 -13.37 -3.96 8.44
N PRO A 165 -13.82 -3.47 7.26
CA PRO A 165 -13.95 -4.31 6.07
C PRO A 165 -12.68 -5.06 5.70
N VAL A 166 -11.54 -4.41 5.67
CA VAL A 166 -10.26 -5.04 5.35
C VAL A 166 -9.87 -6.08 6.39
N ALA A 167 -10.07 -5.79 7.69
CA ALA A 167 -9.78 -6.73 8.77
C ALA A 167 -10.62 -8.01 8.65
N VAL A 168 -11.92 -7.88 8.51
CA VAL A 168 -12.86 -9.01 8.42
C VAL A 168 -12.57 -9.89 7.22
N GLN A 169 -12.38 -9.28 6.03
CA GLN A 169 -12.10 -10.06 4.83
C GLN A 169 -10.74 -10.78 4.88
N ARG A 170 -9.73 -10.15 5.49
CA ARG A 170 -8.42 -10.80 5.70
C ARG A 170 -8.49 -11.95 6.69
N MET A 171 -9.21 -11.79 7.81
CA MET A 171 -9.41 -12.86 8.79
C MET A 171 -10.21 -14.02 8.23
N ALA A 172 -11.23 -13.72 7.39
CA ALA A 172 -12.02 -14.74 6.70
C ALA A 172 -11.28 -15.40 5.52
N GLY A 173 -10.08 -14.94 5.16
CA GLY A 173 -9.35 -15.45 3.98
C GLY A 173 -9.99 -15.11 2.64
N ASN A 174 -10.96 -14.18 2.61
CA ASN A 174 -11.73 -13.80 1.42
C ASN A 174 -10.98 -12.78 0.54
N PHE A 175 -9.72 -13.05 0.22
CA PHE A 175 -8.89 -12.16 -0.60
C PHE A 175 -9.43 -11.98 -2.01
N ARG A 176 -10.16 -12.97 -2.54
CA ARG A 176 -10.85 -12.90 -3.83
C ARG A 176 -11.90 -11.79 -3.85
N LEU A 177 -12.70 -11.68 -2.79
CA LEU A 177 -13.76 -10.66 -2.70
C LEU A 177 -13.18 -9.26 -2.70
N LEU A 178 -12.05 -9.04 -1.99
CA LEU A 178 -11.33 -7.77 -2.01
C LEU A 178 -10.80 -7.44 -3.41
N ALA A 179 -10.18 -8.43 -4.08
CA ALA A 179 -9.57 -8.22 -5.40
C ALA A 179 -10.62 -7.96 -6.48
N TYR A 180 -11.66 -8.79 -6.55
CA TYR A 180 -12.69 -8.67 -7.59
C TYR A 180 -13.66 -7.51 -7.34
N GLY A 181 -13.90 -7.14 -6.07
CA GLY A 181 -14.68 -5.94 -5.74
C GLY A 181 -13.98 -4.67 -6.23
N GLN A 182 -12.66 -4.57 -6.05
CA GLN A 182 -11.87 -3.46 -6.58
C GLN A 182 -11.84 -3.45 -8.11
N LEU A 183 -11.76 -4.64 -8.74
CA LEU A 183 -11.76 -4.77 -10.19
C LEU A 183 -13.09 -4.33 -10.79
N LEU A 184 -14.23 -4.77 -10.23
CA LEU A 184 -15.55 -4.37 -10.67
C LEU A 184 -15.75 -2.85 -10.59
N ASN A 185 -15.31 -2.24 -9.50
CA ASN A 185 -15.33 -0.79 -9.33
C ASN A 185 -14.47 -0.07 -10.37
N ALA A 186 -13.29 -0.62 -10.70
CA ALA A 186 -12.44 -0.07 -11.74
C ALA A 186 -13.08 -0.18 -13.14
N VAL A 187 -13.76 -1.31 -13.45
CA VAL A 187 -14.52 -1.50 -14.70
C VAL A 187 -15.64 -0.49 -14.78
N LEU A 188 -16.47 -0.35 -13.73
CA LEU A 188 -17.55 0.64 -13.69
C LEU A 188 -17.03 2.06 -13.96
N ARG A 189 -15.91 2.42 -13.34
CA ARG A 189 -15.28 3.73 -13.59
C ARG A 189 -14.86 3.91 -15.03
N VAL A 190 -14.25 2.92 -15.66
CA VAL A 190 -13.87 2.98 -17.08
C VAL A 190 -15.11 3.17 -17.95
N LEU A 191 -16.20 2.43 -17.71
CA LEU A 191 -17.45 2.55 -18.47
C LEU A 191 -18.07 3.94 -18.33
N LEU A 192 -18.10 4.50 -17.10
CA LEU A 192 -18.61 5.86 -16.87
C LEU A 192 -17.68 6.93 -17.46
N CYS A 193 -16.36 6.74 -17.43
CA CYS A 193 -15.43 7.65 -18.10
C CYS A 193 -15.60 7.59 -19.63
N LEU A 194 -15.81 6.39 -20.20
CA LEU A 194 -16.10 6.24 -21.64
C LEU A 194 -17.41 6.94 -22.02
N LEU A 195 -18.44 6.78 -21.20
CA LEU A 195 -19.70 7.51 -21.39
C LEU A 195 -19.47 9.03 -21.34
N GLY A 196 -18.64 9.52 -20.41
CA GLY A 196 -18.26 10.94 -20.33
C GLY A 196 -17.56 11.44 -21.59
N VAL A 197 -16.69 10.62 -22.21
CA VAL A 197 -16.07 10.96 -23.50
C VAL A 197 -17.12 11.09 -24.59
N LEU A 198 -18.09 10.16 -24.66
CA LEU A 198 -19.14 10.15 -25.67
C LEU A 198 -20.13 11.33 -25.51
N LEU A 199 -20.38 11.76 -24.28
CA LEU A 199 -21.31 12.85 -23.95
C LEU A 199 -20.63 14.22 -23.86
N ASN A 200 -19.33 14.33 -24.16
CA ASN A 200 -18.52 15.54 -23.95
C ASN A 200 -18.64 16.10 -22.52
N GLY A 201 -18.55 15.19 -21.53
CA GLY A 201 -18.65 15.53 -20.12
C GLY A 201 -17.57 16.52 -19.67
N ASP A 202 -17.97 17.43 -18.81
CA ASP A 202 -17.11 18.47 -18.26
C ASP A 202 -16.33 18.01 -17.00
N LEU A 203 -15.58 18.91 -16.39
CA LEU A 203 -14.82 18.65 -15.16
C LEU A 203 -15.73 18.17 -14.01
N ALA A 204 -16.94 18.71 -13.89
CA ALA A 204 -17.89 18.33 -12.85
C ALA A 204 -18.36 16.88 -13.04
N TYR A 205 -18.66 16.49 -14.28
CA TYR A 205 -19.03 15.11 -14.61
C TYR A 205 -17.92 14.11 -14.19
N PHE A 206 -16.67 14.34 -14.61
CA PHE A 206 -15.58 13.44 -14.27
C PHE A 206 -15.28 13.44 -12.77
N THR A 207 -15.37 14.59 -12.10
CA THR A 207 -15.25 14.66 -10.63
C THR A 207 -16.33 13.82 -9.96
N ALA A 208 -17.59 13.89 -10.42
CA ALA A 208 -18.69 13.09 -9.91
C ALA A 208 -18.51 11.58 -10.18
N VAL A 209 -18.01 11.20 -11.37
CA VAL A 209 -17.68 9.78 -11.68
C VAL A 209 -16.62 9.23 -10.74
N TRP A 210 -15.54 9.98 -10.52
CA TRP A 210 -14.48 9.56 -9.60
C TRP A 210 -14.97 9.47 -8.15
N ALA A 211 -15.74 10.44 -7.68
CA ALA A 211 -16.33 10.43 -6.34
C ALA A 211 -17.36 9.29 -6.21
N GLY A 212 -18.32 9.21 -7.11
CA GLY A 212 -19.40 8.24 -7.04
C GLY A 212 -18.91 6.80 -7.09
N THR A 213 -17.98 6.47 -7.99
CA THR A 213 -17.42 5.11 -8.04
C THR A 213 -16.64 4.76 -6.78
N GLN A 214 -15.93 5.70 -6.16
CA GLN A 214 -15.22 5.44 -4.91
C GLN A 214 -16.18 5.23 -3.74
N ILE A 215 -17.24 6.04 -3.64
CA ILE A 215 -18.30 5.90 -2.64
C ILE A 215 -19.00 4.54 -2.81
N LEU A 216 -19.42 4.20 -4.03
CA LEU A 216 -20.07 2.93 -4.33
C LEU A 216 -19.19 1.73 -3.96
N GLY A 217 -17.90 1.79 -4.30
CA GLY A 217 -16.93 0.75 -3.94
C GLY A 217 -16.78 0.57 -2.43
N SER A 218 -16.71 1.67 -1.68
CA SER A 218 -16.62 1.65 -0.21
C SER A 218 -17.89 1.10 0.43
N LEU A 219 -19.07 1.55 -0.02
CA LEU A 219 -20.37 1.05 0.45
C LEU A 219 -20.58 -0.44 0.13
N ALA A 220 -20.22 -0.86 -1.09
CA ALA A 220 -20.29 -2.27 -1.47
C ALA A 220 -19.40 -3.14 -0.58
N LEU A 221 -18.18 -2.72 -0.31
CA LEU A 221 -17.26 -3.44 0.58
C LEU A 221 -17.78 -3.50 2.02
N LEU A 222 -18.33 -2.40 2.54
CA LEU A 222 -18.93 -2.33 3.87
C LEU A 222 -20.15 -3.26 3.98
N THR A 223 -21.07 -3.22 3.02
CA THR A 223 -22.27 -4.08 3.01
C THR A 223 -21.93 -5.56 2.91
N LEU A 224 -20.98 -5.93 2.05
CA LEU A 224 -20.49 -7.31 1.93
C LEU A 224 -19.84 -7.78 3.23
N THR A 225 -19.14 -6.90 3.93
CA THR A 225 -18.51 -7.19 5.22
C THR A 225 -19.56 -7.40 6.32
N MET A 226 -20.57 -6.51 6.38
CA MET A 226 -21.66 -6.68 7.36
C MET A 226 -22.44 -8.00 7.13
N ARG A 227 -22.67 -8.36 5.86
CA ARG A 227 -23.27 -9.65 5.51
C ARG A 227 -22.37 -10.84 5.92
N ALA A 228 -21.06 -10.72 5.75
CA ALA A 228 -20.11 -11.76 6.17
C ALA A 228 -20.08 -11.94 7.68
N LEU A 229 -20.08 -10.86 8.46
CA LEU A 229 -20.18 -10.90 9.94
C LEU A 229 -21.50 -11.54 10.38
N HIS A 230 -22.61 -11.14 9.75
CA HIS A 230 -23.93 -11.70 10.05
C HIS A 230 -23.96 -13.23 9.84
N ARG A 231 -23.39 -13.71 8.72
CA ARG A 231 -23.28 -15.16 8.43
C ARG A 231 -22.40 -15.91 9.42
N GLN A 232 -21.45 -15.23 10.08
CA GLN A 232 -20.59 -15.79 11.12
C GLN A 232 -21.23 -15.73 12.54
N GLY A 233 -22.50 -15.33 12.65
CA GLY A 233 -23.20 -15.19 13.92
C GLY A 233 -22.88 -13.91 14.69
N VAL A 234 -22.14 -12.98 14.09
CA VAL A 234 -21.83 -11.67 14.69
C VAL A 234 -22.93 -10.67 14.30
N HIS A 235 -23.97 -10.60 15.14
CA HIS A 235 -25.13 -9.74 14.91
C HIS A 235 -25.04 -8.46 15.76
N ASN A 236 -25.73 -7.40 15.33
CA ASN A 236 -25.87 -6.15 16.07
C ASN A 236 -24.54 -5.58 16.58
N VAL A 237 -23.56 -5.40 15.69
CA VAL A 237 -22.23 -4.87 16.02
C VAL A 237 -22.33 -3.50 16.71
N LEU A 238 -23.23 -2.62 16.25
CA LEU A 238 -23.40 -1.28 16.82
C LEU A 238 -24.00 -1.27 18.23
N GLY A 239 -24.73 -2.32 18.60
CA GLY A 239 -25.29 -2.49 19.95
C GLY A 239 -24.29 -3.03 20.98
N ALA A 240 -23.06 -3.37 20.61
CA ALA A 240 -22.06 -3.92 21.55
C ALA A 240 -21.64 -2.87 22.60
N PRO A 241 -21.45 -3.25 23.89
CA PRO A 241 -21.00 -2.32 24.93
C PRO A 241 -19.51 -2.00 24.74
N LEU A 242 -19.15 -0.71 24.68
CA LEU A 242 -17.75 -0.26 24.63
C LEU A 242 -17.12 -0.07 26.01
N ALA A 243 -17.95 -0.08 27.06
CA ALA A 243 -17.49 0.07 28.43
C ALA A 243 -16.42 -0.99 28.76
N GLY A 244 -15.28 -0.54 29.29
CA GLY A 244 -14.19 -1.43 29.67
C GLY A 244 -13.37 -2.02 28.51
N ILE A 245 -13.39 -1.41 27.32
CA ILE A 245 -12.62 -1.89 26.15
C ILE A 245 -11.12 -2.00 26.45
N THR A 246 -10.55 -1.09 27.22
CA THR A 246 -9.14 -1.11 27.62
C THR A 246 -8.81 -2.23 28.60
N ARG A 247 -9.80 -2.69 29.39
CA ARG A 247 -9.65 -3.87 30.24
C ARG A 247 -9.78 -5.16 29.43
N ARG A 248 -10.68 -5.21 28.45
CA ARG A 248 -10.84 -6.37 27.54
C ARG A 248 -9.66 -6.51 26.58
N PHE A 249 -9.10 -5.38 26.10
CA PHE A 249 -7.99 -5.33 25.15
C PHE A 249 -6.87 -4.40 25.67
N PRO A 250 -6.03 -4.86 26.60
CA PRO A 250 -4.97 -4.05 27.17
C PRO A 250 -4.01 -3.51 26.10
N GLY A 251 -3.75 -2.19 26.15
CA GLY A 251 -2.85 -1.53 25.21
C GLY A 251 -3.41 -1.28 23.81
N ILE A 252 -4.71 -1.49 23.55
CA ILE A 252 -5.33 -1.29 22.22
C ILE A 252 -5.10 0.12 21.66
N TRP A 253 -5.25 1.15 22.49
CA TRP A 253 -5.04 2.55 22.08
C TRP A 253 -3.58 2.83 21.74
N ASN A 254 -2.64 2.38 22.57
CA ASN A 254 -1.21 2.58 22.30
C ASN A 254 -0.79 1.89 21.00
N PHE A 255 -1.24 0.66 20.79
CA PHE A 255 -0.97 -0.07 19.55
C PHE A 255 -1.62 0.60 18.34
N ALA A 256 -2.86 1.03 18.47
CA ALA A 256 -3.62 1.70 17.41
C ALA A 256 -2.94 3.01 16.99
N TRP A 257 -2.54 3.87 17.91
CA TRP A 257 -1.84 5.13 17.63
C TRP A 257 -0.45 4.90 17.04
N SER A 258 0.37 4.04 17.62
CA SER A 258 1.73 3.80 17.14
C SER A 258 1.74 3.22 15.72
N SER A 259 0.80 2.32 15.41
CA SER A 259 0.64 1.75 14.08
C SER A 259 0.24 2.81 13.04
N ASN A 260 -0.69 3.69 13.40
CA ASN A 260 -1.16 4.74 12.49
C ASN A 260 -0.10 5.79 12.19
N ILE A 261 0.59 6.31 13.21
CA ILE A 261 1.68 7.29 13.02
C ILE A 261 2.72 6.71 12.05
N SER A 262 3.11 5.44 12.23
CA SER A 262 4.08 4.78 11.35
C SER A 262 3.60 4.66 9.90
N LEU A 263 2.31 4.40 9.69
CA LEU A 263 1.72 4.28 8.35
C LEU A 263 1.54 5.65 7.68
N THR A 264 1.06 6.64 8.43
CA THR A 264 0.85 8.02 7.96
C THR A 264 2.16 8.64 7.49
N LEU A 265 3.22 8.57 8.29
CA LEU A 265 4.55 9.09 7.92
C LEU A 265 5.08 8.45 6.62
N ARG A 266 4.82 7.15 6.42
CA ARG A 266 5.27 6.45 5.22
C ARG A 266 4.45 6.80 3.98
N ALA A 267 3.16 7.09 4.14
CA ALA A 267 2.24 7.30 3.03
C ALA A 267 2.09 8.76 2.60
N SER A 268 2.23 9.73 3.51
CA SER A 268 2.05 11.16 3.24
C SER A 268 3.02 11.70 2.19
N ALA A 269 4.26 11.23 2.21
CA ALA A 269 5.30 11.67 1.28
C ALA A 269 5.02 11.33 -0.21
N GLN A 270 4.10 10.38 -0.48
CA GLN A 270 3.83 9.88 -1.83
C GLN A 270 2.74 10.65 -2.59
N GLU A 271 1.96 11.49 -1.93
CA GLU A 271 0.84 12.20 -2.57
C GLU A 271 1.04 13.72 -2.62
N LEU A 272 1.96 14.28 -1.81
CA LEU A 272 2.25 15.72 -1.78
C LEU A 272 2.88 16.25 -3.07
N ASP A 273 3.59 15.42 -3.81
CA ASP A 273 4.31 15.80 -5.02
C ASP A 273 3.41 16.40 -6.10
N THR A 274 2.22 15.84 -6.33
CA THR A 274 1.27 16.36 -7.31
C THR A 274 0.73 17.73 -6.90
N LEU A 275 0.47 17.94 -5.60
CA LEU A 275 0.06 19.24 -5.07
C LEU A 275 1.17 20.27 -5.20
N LEU A 276 2.42 19.88 -4.94
CA LEU A 276 3.57 20.76 -5.10
C LEU A 276 3.72 21.22 -6.56
N VAL A 277 3.55 20.33 -7.54
CA VAL A 277 3.59 20.68 -8.96
C VAL A 277 2.45 21.64 -9.31
N GLY A 278 1.22 21.38 -8.84
CA GLY A 278 0.09 22.25 -9.10
C GLY A 278 0.19 23.63 -8.45
N TRP A 279 0.86 23.68 -7.29
CA TRP A 279 1.06 24.95 -6.55
C TRP A 279 2.23 25.76 -7.09
N LEU A 280 3.37 25.12 -7.32
CA LEU A 280 4.62 25.81 -7.66
C LEU A 280 4.81 26.02 -9.18
N ALA A 281 4.02 25.34 -9.99
CA ALA A 281 3.96 25.54 -11.43
C ALA A 281 2.52 25.93 -11.86
N ASP A 282 1.72 24.98 -12.33
CA ASP A 282 0.38 25.22 -12.84
C ASP A 282 -0.44 23.92 -12.90
N PRO A 283 -1.79 23.98 -13.05
CA PRO A 283 -2.64 22.79 -13.16
C PRO A 283 -2.32 21.92 -14.37
N ALA A 284 -1.95 22.50 -15.52
CA ALA A 284 -1.59 21.73 -16.71
C ALA A 284 -0.34 20.89 -16.47
N SER A 285 0.69 21.47 -15.85
CA SER A 285 1.89 20.76 -15.39
C SER A 285 1.55 19.62 -14.44
N ALA A 286 0.61 19.82 -13.51
CA ALA A 286 0.15 18.77 -12.61
C ALA A 286 -0.57 17.64 -13.36
N GLY A 287 -1.33 17.97 -14.40
CA GLY A 287 -1.98 16.98 -15.28
C GLY A 287 -0.98 16.08 -16.01
N LEU A 288 0.02 16.69 -16.66
CA LEU A 288 1.10 15.98 -17.35
C LEU A 288 1.92 15.11 -16.36
N TYR A 289 2.26 15.68 -15.19
CA TYR A 289 2.97 14.98 -14.12
C TYR A 289 2.18 13.77 -13.60
N GLN A 290 0.86 13.92 -13.43
CA GLN A 290 0.01 12.85 -12.93
C GLN A 290 -0.04 11.65 -13.90
N ILE A 291 -0.02 11.88 -15.22
CA ILE A 291 0.09 10.79 -16.21
C ILE A 291 1.43 10.06 -16.05
N ALA A 292 2.55 10.79 -15.95
CA ALA A 292 3.85 10.19 -15.75
C ALA A 292 3.91 9.36 -14.47
N LYS A 293 3.40 9.90 -13.37
CA LYS A 293 3.32 9.23 -12.08
C LYS A 293 2.44 7.96 -12.12
N ARG A 294 1.33 7.98 -12.88
CA ARG A 294 0.46 6.81 -13.02
C ARG A 294 1.12 5.66 -13.76
N ILE A 295 1.79 5.96 -14.86
CA ILE A 295 2.56 4.96 -15.62
C ILE A 295 3.69 4.42 -14.76
N GLY A 296 4.43 5.27 -14.06
CA GLY A 296 5.48 4.88 -13.12
C GLY A 296 4.99 3.96 -12.00
N ARG A 297 3.79 4.20 -11.46
CA ARG A 297 3.17 3.35 -10.42
C ARG A 297 2.95 1.91 -10.89
N VAL A 298 2.62 1.70 -12.16
CA VAL A 298 2.48 0.33 -12.71
C VAL A 298 3.82 -0.40 -12.64
N GLY A 299 4.92 0.26 -13.04
CA GLY A 299 6.26 -0.30 -12.91
C GLY A 299 6.67 -0.56 -11.46
N GLN A 300 6.35 0.34 -10.55
CA GLN A 300 6.68 0.22 -9.12
C GLN A 300 6.03 -1.00 -8.45
N GLN A 301 4.91 -1.53 -8.96
CA GLN A 301 4.24 -2.69 -8.38
C GLN A 301 5.09 -3.97 -8.40
N VAL A 302 6.08 -4.05 -9.27
CA VAL A 302 6.99 -5.21 -9.35
C VAL A 302 7.83 -5.36 -8.07
N GLY A 303 8.31 -4.25 -7.51
CA GLY A 303 9.19 -4.27 -6.33
C GLY A 303 8.62 -5.02 -5.11
N PRO A 304 7.42 -4.69 -4.61
CA PRO A 304 6.79 -5.40 -3.50
C PRO A 304 6.57 -6.89 -3.78
N GLN A 305 6.29 -7.27 -5.03
CA GLN A 305 6.09 -8.68 -5.40
C GLN A 305 7.39 -9.47 -5.29
N VAL A 306 8.48 -8.91 -5.81
CA VAL A 306 9.80 -9.51 -5.67
C VAL A 306 10.21 -9.61 -4.21
N GLN A 307 9.97 -8.56 -3.42
CA GLN A 307 10.27 -8.57 -1.98
C GLN A 307 9.49 -9.66 -1.23
N ASN A 308 8.22 -9.88 -1.55
CA ASN A 308 7.39 -10.90 -0.91
C ASN A 308 7.92 -12.32 -1.14
N VAL A 309 8.50 -12.58 -2.31
CA VAL A 309 9.10 -13.87 -2.65
C VAL A 309 10.52 -13.98 -2.10
N LEU A 310 11.31 -12.93 -2.25
CA LEU A 310 12.73 -12.91 -1.89
C LEU A 310 12.98 -12.95 -0.38
N TYR A 311 12.18 -12.19 0.40
CA TYR A 311 12.44 -11.98 1.83
C TYR A 311 12.53 -13.27 2.65
N PRO A 312 11.65 -14.29 2.51
CA PRO A 312 11.75 -15.54 3.26
C PRO A 312 13.02 -16.32 2.95
N ASP A 313 13.47 -16.32 1.69
CA ASP A 313 14.68 -17.03 1.28
C ASP A 313 15.94 -16.36 1.81
N VAL A 314 16.01 -15.03 1.68
CA VAL A 314 17.12 -14.23 2.20
C VAL A 314 17.21 -14.33 3.73
N ALA A 315 16.08 -14.30 4.44
CA ALA A 315 16.04 -14.48 5.89
C ALA A 315 16.53 -15.88 6.30
N ARG A 316 16.17 -16.91 5.54
CA ARG A 316 16.64 -18.29 5.79
C ARG A 316 18.14 -18.46 5.55
N LEU A 317 18.66 -17.89 4.45
CA LEU A 317 20.08 -17.94 4.12
C LEU A 317 20.92 -17.20 5.19
N TRP A 318 20.42 -16.03 5.64
CA TRP A 318 21.06 -15.29 6.72
C TRP A 318 21.10 -16.08 8.03
N ALA A 319 19.96 -16.65 8.44
CA ALA A 319 19.86 -17.46 9.67
C ALA A 319 20.74 -18.73 9.62
N LYS A 320 21.00 -19.30 8.43
CA LYS A 320 21.90 -20.44 8.24
C LYS A 320 23.38 -20.05 8.19
N GLY A 321 23.73 -18.77 8.17
CA GLY A 321 25.09 -18.30 7.98
C GLY A 321 25.65 -18.49 6.58
N SER A 322 24.81 -18.79 5.57
CA SER A 322 25.22 -19.03 4.17
C SER A 322 25.50 -17.71 3.44
N ILE A 323 26.53 -16.97 3.88
CA ILE A 323 26.81 -15.59 3.45
C ILE A 323 27.03 -15.47 1.94
N GLU A 324 27.76 -16.40 1.33
CA GLU A 324 28.05 -16.33 -0.11
C GLU A 324 26.81 -16.56 -0.97
N GLU A 325 25.93 -17.50 -0.59
CA GLU A 325 24.66 -17.73 -1.26
C GLU A 325 23.71 -16.55 -1.05
N PHE A 326 23.69 -15.96 0.17
CA PHE A 326 22.96 -14.75 0.49
C PHE A 326 23.36 -13.59 -0.43
N LYS A 327 24.67 -13.31 -0.58
CA LYS A 327 25.18 -12.26 -1.47
C LYS A 327 24.79 -12.54 -2.94
N ARG A 328 24.96 -13.79 -3.39
CA ARG A 328 24.63 -14.19 -4.76
C ARG A 328 23.16 -13.94 -5.10
N VAL A 329 22.25 -14.38 -4.24
CA VAL A 329 20.80 -14.22 -4.45
C VAL A 329 20.42 -12.74 -4.52
N ILE A 330 20.97 -11.92 -3.62
CA ILE A 330 20.69 -10.47 -3.60
C ILE A 330 21.21 -9.81 -4.88
N PHE A 331 22.48 -10.06 -5.24
CA PHE A 331 23.09 -9.46 -6.42
C PHE A 331 22.38 -9.87 -7.71
N GLN A 332 22.02 -11.15 -7.86
CA GLN A 332 21.25 -11.63 -9.00
C GLN A 332 19.88 -10.97 -9.10
N THR A 333 19.19 -10.81 -7.94
CA THR A 333 17.88 -10.16 -7.92
C THR A 333 17.98 -8.66 -8.25
N GLU A 334 18.99 -7.95 -7.73
CA GLU A 334 19.22 -6.53 -8.06
C GLU A 334 19.56 -6.35 -9.54
N ALA A 335 20.45 -7.18 -10.09
CA ALA A 335 20.81 -7.15 -11.50
C ALA A 335 19.59 -7.43 -12.39
N MET A 336 18.76 -8.41 -12.02
CA MET A 336 17.50 -8.71 -12.73
C MET A 336 16.53 -7.52 -12.69
N LEU A 337 16.33 -6.89 -11.53
CA LEU A 337 15.44 -5.75 -11.39
C LEU A 337 15.96 -4.52 -12.13
N LEU A 338 17.27 -4.28 -12.10
CA LEU A 338 17.91 -3.21 -12.86
C LEU A 338 17.74 -3.44 -14.36
N CYS A 339 18.04 -4.64 -14.85
CA CYS A 339 17.88 -5.00 -16.26
C CYS A 339 16.42 -4.85 -16.70
N PHE A 340 15.47 -5.36 -15.91
CA PHE A 340 14.03 -5.18 -16.14
C PHE A 340 13.65 -3.70 -16.21
N GLY A 341 14.12 -2.87 -15.27
CA GLY A 341 13.87 -1.43 -15.26
C GLY A 341 14.42 -0.73 -16.50
N VAL A 342 15.65 -1.03 -16.90
CA VAL A 342 16.28 -0.49 -18.11
C VAL A 342 15.49 -0.88 -19.37
N ILE A 343 15.09 -2.15 -19.48
CA ILE A 343 14.26 -2.60 -20.61
C ILE A 343 12.92 -1.83 -20.62
N CYS A 344 12.27 -1.65 -19.47
CA CYS A 344 11.04 -0.86 -19.39
C CYS A 344 11.26 0.60 -19.81
N VAL A 345 12.38 1.24 -19.42
CA VAL A 345 12.70 2.60 -19.85
C VAL A 345 12.88 2.65 -21.38
N LEU A 346 13.61 1.72 -21.98
CA LEU A 346 13.81 1.67 -23.43
C LEU A 346 12.50 1.45 -24.19
N VAL A 347 11.67 0.51 -23.75
CA VAL A 347 10.35 0.24 -24.35
C VAL A 347 9.45 1.49 -24.25
N VAL A 348 9.41 2.11 -23.07
CA VAL A 348 8.63 3.33 -22.86
C VAL A 348 9.17 4.47 -23.70
N ALA A 349 10.49 4.66 -23.82
CA ALA A 349 11.08 5.72 -24.61
C ALA A 349 10.66 5.66 -26.09
N VAL A 350 10.50 4.45 -26.65
CA VAL A 350 10.04 4.24 -28.03
C VAL A 350 8.53 4.39 -28.16
N LEU A 351 7.75 3.82 -27.24
CA LEU A 351 6.31 3.67 -27.40
C LEU A 351 5.49 4.80 -26.81
N ILE A 352 6.06 5.62 -25.89
CA ILE A 352 5.24 6.54 -25.10
C ILE A 352 4.58 7.64 -25.93
N ARG A 353 5.27 8.19 -26.94
CA ARG A 353 4.71 9.25 -27.79
C ARG A 353 3.48 8.77 -28.57
N PRO A 354 3.55 7.68 -29.37
CA PRO A 354 2.37 7.16 -30.06
C PRO A 354 1.28 6.70 -29.08
N LEU A 355 1.66 6.14 -27.93
CA LEU A 355 0.70 5.71 -26.93
C LEU A 355 -0.09 6.90 -26.35
N LEU A 356 0.58 8.00 -25.98
CA LEU A 356 -0.09 9.20 -25.46
C LEU A 356 -0.98 9.86 -26.49
N SER A 357 -0.50 10.04 -27.73
CA SER A 357 -1.27 10.67 -28.81
C SER A 357 -2.54 9.87 -29.13
N TRP A 358 -2.46 8.56 -29.14
CA TRP A 358 -3.58 7.69 -29.43
C TRP A 358 -4.58 7.59 -28.26
N THR A 359 -4.09 7.53 -27.01
CA THR A 359 -4.95 7.29 -25.83
C THR A 359 -5.45 8.57 -25.17
N ALA A 360 -4.54 9.48 -24.78
CA ALA A 360 -4.87 10.71 -24.06
C ALA A 360 -5.10 11.91 -24.99
N GLY A 361 -4.52 11.88 -26.18
CA GLY A 361 -4.59 12.95 -27.18
C GLY A 361 -3.25 13.63 -27.41
N PRO A 362 -3.11 14.37 -28.55
CA PRO A 362 -1.86 15.00 -28.94
C PRO A 362 -1.36 16.05 -27.94
N GLU A 363 -2.25 16.68 -27.21
CA GLU A 363 -1.96 17.67 -26.16
C GLU A 363 -1.10 17.10 -25.02
N PHE A 364 -1.16 15.78 -24.81
CA PHE A 364 -0.42 15.09 -23.75
C PHE A 364 0.96 14.57 -24.20
N ILE A 365 1.37 14.79 -25.44
CA ILE A 365 2.70 14.39 -25.92
C ILE A 365 3.81 15.02 -25.07
N GLY A 366 3.58 16.22 -24.51
CA GLY A 366 4.49 16.87 -23.55
C GLY A 366 4.79 16.04 -22.30
N ALA A 367 3.91 15.10 -21.91
CA ALA A 367 4.15 14.19 -20.81
C ALA A 367 5.19 13.09 -21.16
N ALA A 368 5.55 12.87 -22.43
CA ALA A 368 6.43 11.77 -22.83
C ALA A 368 7.80 11.84 -22.13
N SER A 369 8.43 13.00 -22.11
CA SER A 369 9.69 13.21 -21.39
C SER A 369 9.55 12.97 -19.89
N LEU A 370 8.44 13.43 -19.30
CA LEU A 370 8.13 13.21 -17.88
C LEU A 370 7.99 11.72 -17.56
N VAL A 371 7.32 10.95 -18.42
CA VAL A 371 7.14 9.50 -18.25
C VAL A 371 8.49 8.78 -18.31
N ILE A 372 9.36 9.12 -19.27
CA ILE A 372 10.68 8.50 -19.40
C ILE A 372 11.51 8.76 -18.14
N VAL A 373 11.59 10.02 -17.71
CA VAL A 373 12.34 10.42 -16.51
C VAL A 373 11.77 9.75 -15.25
N GLN A 374 10.44 9.65 -15.14
CA GLN A 374 9.78 8.93 -14.05
C GLN A 374 10.13 7.43 -14.07
N MET A 375 10.20 6.79 -15.23
CA MET A 375 10.58 5.39 -15.34
C MET A 375 12.04 5.14 -14.95
N VAL A 376 12.94 6.10 -15.24
CA VAL A 376 14.33 6.07 -14.73
C VAL A 376 14.35 6.11 -13.20
N ALA A 377 13.57 7.00 -12.57
CA ALA A 377 13.44 7.05 -11.12
C ALA A 377 12.91 5.74 -10.53
N VAL A 378 11.89 5.15 -11.17
CA VAL A 378 11.33 3.84 -10.78
C VAL A 378 12.40 2.74 -10.86
N THR A 379 13.26 2.75 -11.88
CA THR A 379 14.34 1.78 -12.04
C THR A 379 15.32 1.82 -10.87
N PHE A 380 15.70 3.01 -10.40
CA PHE A 380 16.54 3.15 -9.19
C PHE A 380 15.83 2.64 -7.93
N VAL A 381 14.54 2.92 -7.78
CA VAL A 381 13.77 2.41 -6.62
C VAL A 381 13.67 0.88 -6.66
N LEU A 382 13.48 0.28 -7.82
CA LEU A 382 13.41 -1.17 -7.98
C LEU A 382 14.75 -1.83 -7.67
N SER A 383 15.88 -1.26 -8.14
CA SER A 383 17.22 -1.84 -7.93
C SER A 383 17.61 -1.93 -6.45
N GLY A 384 17.10 -1.06 -5.57
CA GLY A 384 17.33 -1.14 -4.13
C GLY A 384 16.43 -2.14 -3.37
N SER A 385 15.49 -2.80 -4.06
CA SER A 385 14.47 -3.63 -3.39
C SER A 385 15.05 -4.88 -2.74
N ALA A 386 16.07 -5.51 -3.33
CA ALA A 386 16.72 -6.70 -2.79
C ALA A 386 17.61 -6.35 -1.58
N ALA A 387 18.41 -5.27 -1.67
CA ALA A 387 19.21 -4.77 -0.55
C ALA A 387 18.34 -4.41 0.67
N ARG A 388 17.16 -3.80 0.43
CA ARG A 388 16.18 -3.56 1.49
C ARG A 388 15.75 -4.85 2.19
N SER A 389 15.40 -5.89 1.41
CA SER A 389 14.99 -7.19 1.96
C SER A 389 16.13 -7.83 2.77
N ALA A 390 17.37 -7.71 2.30
CA ALA A 390 18.56 -8.19 2.98
C ALA A 390 18.78 -7.49 4.33
N LEU A 391 18.76 -6.15 4.36
CA LEU A 391 18.92 -5.38 5.60
C LEU A 391 17.82 -5.68 6.61
N LEU A 392 16.58 -5.86 6.16
CA LEU A 392 15.48 -6.27 7.04
C LEU A 392 15.68 -7.68 7.60
N ALA A 393 16.19 -8.63 6.80
CA ALA A 393 16.52 -9.98 7.24
C ALA A 393 17.68 -10.00 8.25
N MET A 394 18.60 -9.04 8.13
CA MET A 394 19.71 -8.82 9.09
C MET A 394 19.28 -8.08 10.37
N GLY A 395 17.99 -7.68 10.51
CA GLY A 395 17.48 -6.92 11.65
C GLY A 395 17.85 -5.43 11.65
N ARG A 396 18.34 -4.89 10.51
CA ARG A 396 18.82 -3.49 10.39
C ARG A 396 17.72 -2.52 9.94
N GLN A 397 16.50 -2.68 10.46
CA GLN A 397 15.36 -1.83 10.08
C GLN A 397 15.56 -0.33 10.35
N ARG A 398 16.37 0.03 11.36
CA ARG A 398 16.68 1.43 11.67
C ARG A 398 17.48 2.11 10.57
N GLU A 399 18.40 1.39 9.94
CA GLU A 399 19.20 1.90 8.81
C GLU A 399 18.31 2.13 7.59
N VAL A 400 17.45 1.15 7.26
CA VAL A 400 16.46 1.30 6.19
C VAL A 400 15.59 2.54 6.42
N LEU A 401 15.12 2.75 7.66
CA LEU A 401 14.30 3.92 8.00
C LEU A 401 15.07 5.23 7.82
N ARG A 402 16.34 5.31 8.27
CA ARG A 402 17.18 6.50 8.09
C ARG A 402 17.33 6.85 6.60
N ILE A 403 17.60 5.84 5.75
CA ILE A 403 17.75 6.03 4.30
C ILE A 403 16.45 6.54 3.70
N VAL A 404 15.28 5.99 4.08
CA VAL A 404 13.97 6.48 3.64
C VAL A 404 13.78 7.95 4.01
N VAL A 405 14.06 8.33 5.25
CA VAL A 405 13.88 9.71 5.73
C VAL A 405 14.79 10.67 4.95
N VAL A 406 16.08 10.33 4.79
CA VAL A 406 17.04 11.17 4.05
C VAL A 406 16.63 11.30 2.58
N ALA A 407 16.28 10.19 1.92
CA ALA A 407 15.85 10.20 0.52
C ALA A 407 14.56 11.02 0.32
N THR A 408 13.60 10.90 1.25
CA THR A 408 12.35 11.66 1.21
C THR A 408 12.59 13.15 1.46
N ALA A 409 13.44 13.51 2.42
CA ALA A 409 13.80 14.90 2.68
C ALA A 409 14.49 15.52 1.44
N ALA A 410 15.45 14.82 0.86
CA ALA A 410 16.14 15.27 -0.36
C ALA A 410 15.15 15.43 -1.54
N PHE A 411 14.16 14.52 -1.68
CA PHE A 411 13.09 14.67 -2.65
C PHE A 411 12.36 16.01 -2.47
N HIS A 412 11.89 16.32 -1.27
CA HIS A 412 11.12 17.55 -1.02
C HIS A 412 11.98 18.82 -1.25
N VAL A 413 13.23 18.82 -0.79
CA VAL A 413 14.15 19.94 -1.04
C VAL A 413 14.37 20.12 -2.54
N THR A 414 14.66 19.06 -3.28
CA THR A 414 14.85 19.12 -4.73
C THR A 414 13.58 19.57 -5.44
N ALA A 415 12.42 19.06 -5.05
CA ALA A 415 11.13 19.44 -5.62
C ALA A 415 10.85 20.94 -5.42
N LEU A 416 11.00 21.45 -4.20
CA LEU A 416 10.79 22.88 -3.89
C LEU A 416 11.75 23.81 -4.65
N LEU A 417 12.98 23.37 -4.94
CA LEU A 417 13.97 24.15 -5.67
C LEU A 417 13.76 24.10 -7.19
N LEU A 418 13.36 22.94 -7.72
CA LEU A 418 13.32 22.72 -9.17
C LEU A 418 11.94 22.93 -9.79
N ILE A 419 10.84 22.63 -9.08
CA ILE A 419 9.50 22.81 -9.66
C ILE A 419 9.23 24.26 -10.08
N PRO A 420 9.57 25.31 -9.29
CA PRO A 420 9.37 26.69 -9.72
C PRO A 420 10.16 27.09 -10.98
N ARG A 421 11.26 26.37 -11.30
CA ARG A 421 12.15 26.69 -12.42
C ARG A 421 11.82 25.91 -13.68
N ILE A 422 11.48 24.65 -13.56
CA ILE A 422 11.31 23.71 -14.68
C ILE A 422 9.99 22.92 -14.62
N GLY A 423 9.03 23.40 -13.85
CA GLY A 423 7.69 22.82 -13.77
C GLY A 423 7.67 21.36 -13.34
N ALA A 424 6.80 20.57 -13.93
CA ALA A 424 6.62 19.14 -13.66
C ALA A 424 7.91 18.32 -13.76
N MET A 425 8.87 18.70 -14.60
CA MET A 425 10.15 18.02 -14.72
C MET A 425 10.95 18.09 -13.43
N GLY A 426 10.85 19.19 -12.67
CA GLY A 426 11.46 19.33 -11.35
C GLY A 426 11.00 18.26 -10.36
N GLY A 427 9.70 17.93 -10.40
CA GLY A 427 9.15 16.83 -9.60
C GLY A 427 9.71 15.46 -9.98
N ASN A 428 9.87 15.19 -11.29
CA ASN A 428 10.45 13.94 -11.77
C ASN A 428 11.95 13.81 -11.46
N ILE A 429 12.70 14.90 -11.56
CA ILE A 429 14.12 14.91 -11.16
C ILE A 429 14.24 14.67 -9.64
N ALA A 430 13.35 15.24 -8.85
CA ALA A 430 13.31 14.96 -7.41
C ALA A 430 13.07 13.47 -7.13
N HIS A 431 12.24 12.79 -7.92
CA HIS A 431 12.09 11.33 -7.83
C HIS A 431 13.36 10.55 -8.23
N ILE A 432 14.15 11.05 -9.20
CA ILE A 432 15.45 10.45 -9.52
C ILE A 432 16.40 10.59 -8.32
N VAL A 433 16.49 11.77 -7.70
CA VAL A 433 17.32 12.01 -6.51
C VAL A 433 16.91 11.07 -5.39
N LEU A 434 15.60 10.92 -5.12
CA LEU A 434 15.09 9.95 -4.15
C LEU A 434 15.52 8.53 -4.52
N GLY A 435 15.35 8.11 -5.78
CA GLY A 435 15.69 6.78 -6.25
C GLY A 435 17.18 6.46 -6.12
N ILE A 436 18.03 7.40 -6.47
CA ILE A 436 19.49 7.28 -6.33
C ILE A 436 19.88 7.14 -4.86
N LEU A 437 19.43 8.06 -4.00
CA LEU A 437 19.74 7.99 -2.56
C LEU A 437 19.21 6.71 -1.91
N TRP A 438 18.05 6.25 -2.33
CA TRP A 438 17.47 4.98 -1.93
C TRP A 438 18.36 3.81 -2.34
N ALA A 439 18.69 3.67 -3.63
CA ALA A 439 19.45 2.54 -4.15
C ALA A 439 20.89 2.51 -3.59
N PHE A 440 21.60 3.64 -3.67
CA PHE A 440 22.97 3.74 -3.16
C PHE A 440 23.05 3.65 -1.65
N GLY A 441 22.15 4.30 -0.92
CA GLY A 441 22.08 4.23 0.53
C GLY A 441 21.91 2.81 1.04
N LEU A 442 20.97 2.06 0.44
CA LEU A 442 20.74 0.64 0.79
C LEU A 442 21.94 -0.24 0.40
N ALA A 443 22.53 -0.04 -0.78
CA ALA A 443 23.70 -0.79 -1.22
C ALA A 443 24.91 -0.55 -0.33
N LEU A 444 25.18 0.70 0.05
CA LEU A 444 26.29 1.05 0.97
C LEU A 444 26.06 0.47 2.36
N SER A 445 24.85 0.62 2.92
CA SER A 445 24.50 0.05 4.22
C SER A 445 24.62 -1.48 4.22
N LEU A 446 24.18 -2.15 3.14
CA LEU A 446 24.34 -3.59 2.99
C LEU A 446 25.82 -4.00 2.92
N ARG A 447 26.64 -3.29 2.15
CA ARG A 447 28.09 -3.56 2.08
C ARG A 447 28.77 -3.42 3.43
N GLN A 448 28.43 -2.38 4.19
CA GLN A 448 28.96 -2.18 5.56
C GLN A 448 28.49 -3.31 6.49
N ALA A 449 27.22 -3.68 6.42
CA ALA A 449 26.65 -4.77 7.20
C ALA A 449 27.34 -6.11 6.95
N LEU A 450 27.66 -6.42 5.69
CA LEU A 450 28.34 -7.64 5.31
C LEU A 450 29.82 -7.65 5.75
N LYS A 451 30.50 -6.50 5.75
CA LYS A 451 31.87 -6.39 6.27
C LYS A 451 31.93 -6.65 7.78
N THR A 452 30.97 -6.09 8.53
CA THR A 452 30.89 -6.30 9.99
C THR A 452 30.51 -7.73 10.37
N ALA A 453 29.75 -8.43 9.52
CA ALA A 453 29.39 -9.83 9.74
C ALA A 453 30.54 -10.82 9.47
N HIS A 454 31.59 -10.42 8.74
CA HIS A 454 32.80 -11.23 8.49
C HIS A 454 33.83 -11.20 9.65
N HIS A 455 33.62 -10.36 10.67
CA HIS A 455 34.44 -10.36 11.91
C HIS A 455 33.65 -11.09 13.01
N PRO A 456 33.95 -12.37 13.31
CA PRO A 456 33.16 -13.19 14.24
C PRO A 456 33.25 -12.78 15.72
N ASP A 457 34.07 -11.77 16.08
CA ASP A 457 34.37 -11.44 17.46
C ASP A 457 33.47 -10.42 18.19
N ARG A 458 32.40 -9.93 17.58
CA ARG A 458 31.48 -8.99 18.28
C ARG A 458 30.03 -9.16 17.88
N GLN A 459 29.31 -10.06 18.49
CA GLN A 459 27.85 -10.14 18.68
C GLN A 459 27.26 -11.53 18.39
N THR A 460 27.67 -12.53 19.08
CA THR A 460 26.75 -13.59 19.53
C THR A 460 26.10 -13.09 20.81
N PRO A 461 24.78 -12.88 20.90
CA PRO A 461 24.12 -12.92 22.19
C PRO A 461 24.44 -14.29 22.77
N PRO A 462 24.83 -14.39 24.06
CA PRO A 462 25.18 -15.67 24.67
C PRO A 462 24.02 -16.63 24.47
N ALA A 463 24.33 -17.87 24.04
CA ALA A 463 23.35 -18.94 23.82
C ALA A 463 22.47 -19.20 25.07
N ASP A 464 22.90 -18.72 26.21
CA ASP A 464 22.20 -18.75 27.50
C ASP A 464 20.98 -17.83 27.56
N ALA A 465 20.90 -16.77 26.74
CA ALA A 465 19.72 -15.88 26.69
C ALA A 465 18.52 -16.54 25.96
N LEU A 466 18.76 -17.45 25.03
CA LEU A 466 17.70 -18.23 24.36
C LEU A 466 17.24 -19.42 25.23
N ASN A 467 18.13 -19.98 26.05
CA ASN A 467 17.74 -21.04 26.99
C ASN A 467 17.04 -20.50 28.24
N GLN A 468 17.32 -19.29 28.69
CA GLN A 468 16.60 -18.67 29.81
C GLN A 468 15.18 -18.22 29.43
N ALA A 469 14.90 -17.88 28.17
CA ALA A 469 13.56 -17.62 27.70
C ALA A 469 12.68 -18.87 27.56
N SER A 470 13.30 -20.07 27.45
CA SER A 470 12.58 -21.35 27.35
C SER A 470 12.35 -22.02 28.71
N LEU A 471 13.00 -21.54 29.79
CA LEU A 471 12.94 -22.11 31.14
C LEU A 471 12.22 -21.24 32.17
N ALA A 472 11.61 -20.14 31.76
CA ALA A 472 10.73 -19.40 32.66
C ALA A 472 9.45 -20.20 32.90
N PRO A 473 9.21 -20.72 34.12
CA PRO A 473 7.96 -21.41 34.41
C PRO A 473 6.82 -20.42 34.32
N SER A 474 5.80 -20.81 33.54
CA SER A 474 4.47 -20.21 33.53
C SER A 474 3.99 -20.11 34.99
N LYS A 475 4.18 -18.95 35.62
CA LYS A 475 3.42 -18.61 36.82
C LYS A 475 2.15 -17.92 36.38
N ALA A 476 1.06 -18.71 36.52
CA ALA A 476 -0.28 -18.22 36.60
C ALA A 476 -0.41 -17.02 37.56
N ILE A 477 -1.08 -15.99 37.10
CA ILE A 477 -2.22 -15.37 37.81
C ILE A 477 -2.99 -14.61 36.71
#